data_25edcbe69db6049c0d8c32d2713af90b
#
_entry.id   25edcbe69db6049c0d8c32d2713af90b
#
_cell.length_a   1.000
_cell.length_b   1.000
_cell.length_c   1.000
_cell.angle_alpha   90.00
_cell.angle_beta   90.00
_cell.angle_gamma   90.00
#
_symmetry.space_group_name_H-M   'P 1'
#
loop_
_entity.id
_entity.type
_entity.pdbx_description
1 polymer ?
#
loop_
_entity_poly.entity_id
_entity_poly.type
_entity_poly.pdbx_seq_one_letter_code
_entity_poly.pdbx_strand_id
1 'polypeptide(L)'
;ARIILMQARARAAGERQLEADLEEVRVKAVREAMMAEVTDAPCGELALWGLTEEEIHQRSHTPARFYGKGHLDLHADMGLWAAEINLLRTLVRETELVACRAFDDGAGGVTRPDVVKMLNRLSSALYILIYNYLPEGFTRFYGRIGQR
;
A
#
# COMPACT_ATOMS: atom_id res chain seq x y z
N ALA A 1 -13.93 4.93 -2.00
CA ALA A 1 -14.28 5.48 -3.33
C ALA A 1 -13.13 5.33 -4.34
N ARG A 2 -11.90 5.76 -4.02
CA ARG A 2 -10.77 5.78 -4.99
C ARG A 2 -10.38 4.41 -5.52
N ILE A 3 -10.32 3.40 -4.67
CA ILE A 3 -9.99 2.04 -5.09
C ILE A 3 -11.02 1.46 -6.07
N ILE A 4 -12.30 1.75 -5.89
CA ILE A 4 -13.37 1.31 -6.79
C ILE A 4 -13.22 1.97 -8.16
N LEU A 5 -12.91 3.27 -8.20
CA LEU A 5 -12.67 3.98 -9.45
C LEU A 5 -11.48 3.37 -10.21
N MET A 6 -10.39 3.09 -9.48
CA MET A 6 -9.20 2.48 -10.07
C MET A 6 -9.49 1.06 -10.60
N GLN A 7 -10.26 0.25 -9.86
CA GLN A 7 -10.70 -1.07 -10.33
C GLN A 7 -11.55 -0.95 -11.62
N ALA A 8 -12.49 -0.02 -11.67
CA ALA A 8 -13.32 0.20 -12.85
C ALA A 8 -12.48 0.60 -14.08
N ARG A 9 -11.47 1.44 -13.89
CA ARG A 9 -10.53 1.80 -14.95
C ARG A 9 -9.68 0.62 -15.41
N ALA A 10 -9.13 -0.15 -14.47
CA ALA A 10 -8.35 -1.36 -14.76
C ALA A 10 -9.17 -2.36 -15.58
N ARG A 11 -10.43 -2.59 -15.16
CA ARG A 11 -11.37 -3.45 -15.88
C ARG A 11 -11.63 -2.95 -17.31
N ALA A 12 -11.92 -1.67 -17.48
CA ALA A 12 -12.17 -1.06 -18.79
C ALA A 12 -10.95 -1.14 -19.72
N ALA A 13 -9.74 -1.09 -19.15
CA ALA A 13 -8.48 -1.22 -19.88
C ALA A 13 -8.04 -2.68 -20.13
N GLY A 14 -8.76 -3.67 -19.59
CA GLY A 14 -8.40 -5.07 -19.70
C GLY A 14 -7.27 -5.53 -18.75
N GLU A 15 -6.92 -4.71 -17.77
CA GLU A 15 -5.86 -4.98 -16.77
C GLU A 15 -6.39 -5.89 -15.65
N ARG A 16 -6.66 -7.14 -15.99
CA ARG A 16 -7.33 -8.11 -15.11
C ARG A 16 -6.56 -8.41 -13.83
N GLN A 17 -5.24 -8.48 -13.91
CA GLN A 17 -4.42 -8.76 -12.74
C GLN A 17 -4.47 -7.58 -11.75
N LEU A 18 -4.37 -6.35 -12.26
CA LEU A 18 -4.50 -5.15 -11.43
C LEU A 18 -5.88 -5.04 -10.78
N GLU A 19 -6.94 -5.34 -11.55
CA GLU A 19 -8.31 -5.40 -11.01
C GLU A 19 -8.41 -6.39 -9.84
N ALA A 20 -7.84 -7.59 -9.99
CA ALA A 20 -7.84 -8.63 -8.96
C ALA A 20 -7.02 -8.23 -7.72
N ASP A 21 -5.83 -7.66 -7.92
CA ASP A 21 -4.97 -7.18 -6.82
C ASP A 21 -5.67 -6.08 -6.01
N LEU A 22 -6.34 -5.15 -6.67
CA LEU A 22 -7.11 -4.09 -6.02
C LEU A 22 -8.37 -4.63 -5.32
N GLU A 23 -9.00 -5.67 -5.86
CA GLU A 23 -10.14 -6.32 -5.20
C GLU A 23 -9.72 -6.96 -3.88
N GLU A 24 -8.57 -7.63 -3.85
CA GLU A 24 -8.06 -8.20 -2.61
C GLU A 24 -7.78 -7.12 -1.55
N VAL A 25 -7.18 -5.99 -1.95
CA VAL A 25 -6.99 -4.82 -1.07
C VAL A 25 -8.33 -4.32 -0.54
N ARG A 26 -9.33 -4.15 -1.42
CA ARG A 26 -10.66 -3.67 -1.04
C ARG A 26 -11.33 -4.60 -0.04
N VAL A 27 -11.33 -5.89 -0.31
CA VAL A 27 -12.00 -6.87 0.54
C VAL A 27 -11.31 -6.99 1.90
N LYS A 28 -9.99 -7.08 1.93
CA LYS A 28 -9.26 -7.32 3.18
C LYS A 28 -9.05 -6.04 3.99
N ALA A 29 -8.53 -4.97 3.40
CA ALA A 29 -8.20 -3.76 4.16
C ALA A 29 -9.44 -2.93 4.51
N VAL A 30 -10.33 -2.68 3.54
CA VAL A 30 -11.51 -1.85 3.78
C VAL A 30 -12.49 -2.56 4.69
N ARG A 31 -12.69 -3.86 4.49
CA ARG A 31 -13.56 -4.68 5.35
C ARG A 31 -13.05 -4.72 6.79
N GLU A 32 -11.76 -4.98 7.00
CA GLU A 32 -11.17 -4.99 8.34
C GLU A 32 -11.33 -3.65 9.06
N ALA A 33 -11.08 -2.54 8.36
CA ALA A 33 -11.27 -1.20 8.92
C ALA A 33 -12.75 -0.94 9.31
N MET A 34 -13.69 -1.31 8.45
CA MET A 34 -15.12 -1.13 8.73
C MET A 34 -15.58 -2.03 9.88
N MET A 35 -15.15 -3.28 9.93
CA MET A 35 -15.50 -4.20 11.02
C MET A 35 -14.93 -3.74 12.35
N ALA A 36 -13.70 -3.24 12.36
CA ALA A 36 -13.08 -2.70 13.56
C ALA A 36 -13.83 -1.48 14.10
N GLU A 37 -14.37 -0.62 13.23
CA GLU A 37 -15.17 0.53 13.60
C GLU A 37 -16.53 0.12 14.16
N VAL A 38 -17.24 -0.78 13.49
CA VAL A 38 -18.62 -1.18 13.84
C VAL A 38 -18.66 -2.06 15.09
N THR A 39 -17.69 -2.96 15.25
CA THR A 39 -17.68 -3.96 16.34
C THR A 39 -16.76 -3.58 17.50
N ASP A 40 -16.01 -2.50 17.38
CA ASP A 40 -14.94 -2.11 18.31
C ASP A 40 -13.89 -3.22 18.54
N ALA A 41 -13.85 -4.18 17.62
CA ALA A 41 -12.87 -5.26 17.66
C ALA A 41 -11.52 -4.78 17.10
N PRO A 42 -10.39 -5.38 17.52
CA PRO A 42 -9.09 -5.09 16.94
C PRO A 42 -9.06 -5.44 15.44
N CYS A 43 -8.33 -4.64 14.63
CA CYS A 43 -7.99 -5.01 13.27
C CYS A 43 -7.16 -6.28 13.26
N GLY A 44 -7.49 -7.21 12.36
CA GLY A 44 -6.69 -8.40 12.11
C GLY A 44 -5.39 -8.08 11.35
N GLU A 45 -4.56 -9.10 11.18
CA GLU A 45 -3.36 -9.01 10.35
C GLU A 45 -3.70 -8.75 8.88
N LEU A 46 -2.99 -7.81 8.25
CA LEU A 46 -3.15 -7.51 6.83
C LEU A 46 -2.22 -8.39 5.98
N ALA A 47 -2.73 -9.53 5.55
CA ALA A 47 -2.07 -10.39 4.57
C ALA A 47 -2.67 -10.16 3.17
N LEU A 48 -1.83 -9.89 2.18
CA LEU A 48 -2.23 -9.59 0.80
C LEU A 48 -1.36 -10.35 -0.19
N TRP A 49 -1.94 -10.82 -1.27
CA TRP A 49 -1.25 -11.47 -2.40
C TRP A 49 -0.36 -12.63 -1.97
N GLY A 50 -0.82 -13.41 -0.98
CA GLY A 50 -0.06 -14.53 -0.41
C GLY A 50 1.10 -14.14 0.50
N LEU A 51 1.27 -12.85 0.80
CA LEU A 51 2.30 -12.33 1.70
C LEU A 51 1.72 -12.06 3.10
N THR A 52 2.48 -12.43 4.12
CA THR A 52 2.17 -12.04 5.50
C THR A 52 2.42 -10.54 5.70
N GLU A 53 1.88 -10.00 6.77
CA GLU A 53 2.10 -8.60 7.16
C GLU A 53 3.60 -8.28 7.34
N GLU A 54 4.35 -9.19 7.92
CA GLU A 54 5.80 -9.06 8.11
C GLU A 54 6.56 -9.09 6.77
N GLU A 55 6.19 -9.97 5.86
CA GLU A 55 6.79 -10.04 4.53
C GLU A 55 6.51 -8.76 3.72
N ILE A 56 5.31 -8.20 3.81
CA ILE A 56 4.97 -6.91 3.21
C ILE A 56 5.88 -5.81 3.77
N HIS A 57 6.05 -5.77 5.09
CA HIS A 57 6.91 -4.80 5.75
C HIS A 57 8.37 -4.92 5.28
N GLN A 58 8.94 -6.11 5.32
CA GLN A 58 10.32 -6.36 4.89
C GLN A 58 10.56 -5.98 3.43
N ARG A 59 9.66 -6.35 2.52
CA ARG A 59 9.76 -6.02 1.10
C ARG A 59 9.72 -4.52 0.84
N SER A 60 8.89 -3.78 1.58
CA SER A 60 8.80 -2.33 1.43
C SER A 60 10.04 -1.58 1.93
N HIS A 61 10.75 -2.12 2.91
CA HIS A 61 11.97 -1.52 3.47
C HIS A 61 13.25 -1.92 2.74
N THR A 62 13.26 -3.10 2.15
CA THR A 62 14.42 -3.63 1.44
C THR A 62 14.05 -4.12 0.03
N PRO A 63 13.49 -3.24 -0.83
CA PRO A 63 12.99 -3.65 -2.14
C PRO A 63 14.09 -4.26 -3.03
N ALA A 64 15.33 -3.81 -2.85
CA ALA A 64 16.47 -4.32 -3.57
C ALA A 64 16.67 -5.83 -3.39
N ARG A 65 16.43 -6.34 -2.19
CA ARG A 65 16.56 -7.77 -1.88
C ARG A 65 15.52 -8.62 -2.60
N PHE A 66 14.31 -8.11 -2.77
CA PHE A 66 13.15 -8.87 -3.28
C PHE A 66 12.87 -8.61 -4.76
N TYR A 67 13.14 -7.41 -5.24
CA TYR A 67 12.82 -6.97 -6.61
C TYR A 67 14.07 -6.70 -7.46
N GLY A 68 15.26 -6.76 -6.87
CA GLY A 68 16.51 -6.42 -7.55
C GLY A 68 16.64 -4.95 -7.94
N LYS A 69 15.80 -4.09 -7.35
CA LYS A 69 15.70 -2.66 -7.66
C LYS A 69 15.63 -1.86 -6.35
N GLY A 70 16.28 -0.70 -6.32
CA GLY A 70 16.27 0.18 -5.15
C GLY A 70 14.91 0.82 -4.88
N HIS A 71 14.87 1.78 -3.97
CA HIS A 71 13.68 2.58 -3.71
C HIS A 71 13.28 3.39 -4.93
N LEU A 72 11.96 3.54 -5.14
CA LEU A 72 11.41 4.27 -6.28
C LEU A 72 11.75 5.76 -6.22
N ASP A 73 12.32 6.29 -7.30
CA ASP A 73 12.27 7.71 -7.63
C ASP A 73 10.99 7.98 -8.41
N LEU A 74 10.00 8.61 -7.76
CA LEU A 74 8.67 8.81 -8.33
C LEU A 74 8.73 9.80 -9.49
N HIS A 75 8.40 9.32 -10.68
CA HIS A 75 8.43 10.10 -11.90
C HIS A 75 7.33 9.67 -12.88
N ALA A 76 6.96 10.53 -13.81
CA ALA A 76 5.94 10.23 -14.82
C ALA A 76 6.27 9.00 -15.69
N ASP A 77 7.55 8.69 -15.86
CA ASP A 77 8.01 7.49 -16.57
C ASP A 77 7.56 6.17 -15.91
N MET A 78 7.08 6.21 -14.67
CA MET A 78 6.55 5.03 -13.98
C MET A 78 5.26 4.49 -14.61
N GLY A 79 4.66 5.23 -15.52
CA GLY A 79 3.44 4.85 -16.23
C GLY A 79 2.17 5.07 -15.41
N LEU A 80 1.03 4.98 -16.11
CA LEU A 80 -0.28 5.33 -15.54
C LEU A 80 -0.63 4.50 -14.31
N TRP A 81 -0.51 3.18 -14.39
CA TRP A 81 -0.98 2.30 -13.32
C TRP A 81 -0.12 2.40 -12.06
N ALA A 82 1.19 2.45 -12.21
CA ALA A 82 2.09 2.69 -11.09
C ALA A 82 1.83 4.05 -10.43
N ALA A 83 1.59 5.10 -11.21
CA ALA A 83 1.24 6.43 -10.71
C ALA A 83 -0.12 6.43 -9.98
N GLU A 84 -1.12 5.73 -10.49
CA GLU A 84 -2.43 5.58 -9.84
C GLU A 84 -2.33 4.80 -8.52
N ILE A 85 -1.51 3.74 -8.47
CA ILE A 85 -1.24 3.00 -7.23
C ILE A 85 -0.54 3.91 -6.20
N ASN A 86 0.43 4.72 -6.66
CA ASN A 86 1.11 5.66 -5.78
C ASN A 86 0.15 6.73 -5.23
N LEU A 87 -0.79 7.21 -6.05
CA LEU A 87 -1.82 8.14 -5.57
C LEU A 87 -2.70 7.47 -4.48
N LEU A 88 -3.14 6.24 -4.70
CA LEU A 88 -3.89 5.49 -3.70
C LEU A 88 -3.07 5.32 -2.40
N ARG A 89 -1.78 5.01 -2.51
CA ARG A 89 -0.85 4.94 -1.38
C ARG A 89 -0.76 6.26 -0.62
N THR A 90 -0.67 7.38 -1.31
CA THR A 90 -0.63 8.71 -0.69
C THR A 90 -1.90 8.98 0.12
N LEU A 91 -3.07 8.65 -0.42
CA LEU A 91 -4.35 8.78 0.29
C LEU A 91 -4.41 7.90 1.55
N VAL A 92 -3.84 6.71 1.52
CA VAL A 92 -3.72 5.84 2.70
C VAL A 92 -2.81 6.47 3.76
N ARG A 93 -1.67 7.06 3.34
CA ARG A 93 -0.77 7.79 4.25
C ARG A 93 -1.45 9.00 4.89
N GLU A 94 -2.22 9.76 4.15
CA GLU A 94 -3.03 10.87 4.68
C GLU A 94 -4.06 10.36 5.69
N THR A 95 -4.74 9.25 5.39
CA THR A 95 -5.69 8.61 6.30
C THR A 95 -5.01 8.13 7.58
N GLU A 96 -3.81 7.56 7.50
CA GLU A 96 -3.01 7.17 8.67
C GLU A 96 -2.71 8.39 9.57
N LEU A 97 -2.30 9.51 8.99
CA LEU A 97 -2.05 10.74 9.75
C LEU A 97 -3.31 11.28 10.43
N VAL A 98 -4.46 11.22 9.75
CA VAL A 98 -5.76 11.59 10.34
C VAL A 98 -6.11 10.65 11.49
N ALA A 99 -5.90 9.34 11.33
CA ALA A 99 -6.15 8.35 12.37
C ALA A 99 -5.24 8.58 13.59
N CYS A 100 -3.95 8.87 13.39
CA CYS A 100 -3.04 9.20 14.48
C CYS A 100 -3.54 10.40 15.30
N ARG A 101 -4.06 11.42 14.65
CA ARG A 101 -4.61 12.60 15.32
C ARG A 101 -5.94 12.31 16.01
N ALA A 102 -6.83 11.56 15.36
CA ALA A 102 -8.15 11.22 15.89
C ALA A 102 -8.08 10.30 17.12
N PHE A 103 -7.07 9.45 17.16
CA PHE A 103 -6.85 8.49 18.24
C PHE A 103 -5.72 8.89 19.19
N ASP A 104 -5.25 10.12 19.14
CA ASP A 104 -4.24 10.66 20.08
C ASP A 104 -4.72 10.49 21.53
N ASP A 105 -3.90 9.88 22.38
CA ASP A 105 -4.18 9.65 23.79
C ASP A 105 -3.74 10.82 24.70
N GLY A 106 -3.15 11.87 24.11
CA GLY A 106 -2.63 13.04 24.82
C GLY A 106 -1.32 12.78 25.57
N ALA A 107 -0.77 11.57 25.50
CA ALA A 107 0.48 11.18 26.16
C ALA A 107 1.59 10.77 25.18
N GLY A 108 1.38 11.07 23.90
CA GLY A 108 2.31 10.75 22.82
C GLY A 108 2.09 9.37 22.20
N GLY A 109 0.98 8.71 22.50
CA GLY A 109 0.53 7.46 21.91
C GLY A 109 -0.83 7.58 21.23
N VAL A 110 -1.41 6.45 20.86
CA VAL A 110 -2.74 6.36 20.23
C VAL A 110 -3.61 5.31 20.92
N THR A 111 -4.91 5.58 21.01
CA THR A 111 -5.90 4.67 21.61
C THR A 111 -6.25 3.48 20.71
N ARG A 112 -6.01 3.59 19.39
CA ARG A 112 -6.24 2.53 18.39
C ARG A 112 -4.98 2.24 17.58
N PRO A 113 -3.92 1.69 18.22
CA PRO A 113 -2.67 1.38 17.53
C PRO A 113 -2.85 0.30 16.45
N ASP A 114 -3.84 -0.57 16.57
CA ASP A 114 -4.22 -1.59 15.59
C ASP A 114 -4.66 -0.97 14.25
N VAL A 115 -5.50 0.07 14.28
CA VAL A 115 -5.96 0.78 13.09
C VAL A 115 -4.81 1.51 12.41
N VAL A 116 -4.00 2.22 13.19
CA VAL A 116 -2.84 2.96 12.67
C VAL A 116 -1.83 1.98 12.03
N LYS A 117 -1.55 0.86 12.68
CA LYS A 117 -0.67 -0.18 12.15
C LYS A 117 -1.21 -0.76 10.85
N MET A 118 -2.50 -1.09 10.78
CA MET A 118 -3.13 -1.61 9.57
C MET A 118 -3.00 -0.63 8.40
N LEU A 119 -3.24 0.65 8.60
CA LEU A 119 -3.07 1.68 7.57
C LEU A 119 -1.60 1.80 7.13
N ASN A 120 -0.66 1.74 8.06
CA ASN A 120 0.76 1.74 7.74
C ASN A 120 1.15 0.52 6.87
N ARG A 121 0.70 -0.68 7.22
CA ARG A 121 0.93 -1.89 6.44
C ARG A 121 0.27 -1.85 5.07
N LEU A 122 -0.92 -1.27 4.97
CA LEU A 122 -1.60 -1.05 3.69
C LEU A 122 -0.79 -0.11 2.79
N SER A 123 -0.25 0.96 3.33
CA SER A 123 0.67 1.85 2.60
C SER A 123 1.91 1.11 2.09
N SER A 124 2.51 0.25 2.92
CA SER A 124 3.64 -0.61 2.54
C SER A 124 3.26 -1.60 1.45
N ALA A 125 2.08 -2.22 1.53
CA ALA A 125 1.57 -3.13 0.52
C ALA A 125 1.39 -2.42 -0.83
N LEU A 126 0.78 -1.25 -0.85
CA LEU A 126 0.63 -0.47 -2.09
C LEU A 126 1.97 -0.04 -2.67
N TYR A 127 2.96 0.25 -1.83
CA TYR A 127 4.31 0.56 -2.28
C TYR A 127 4.95 -0.62 -3.03
N ILE A 128 4.89 -1.82 -2.48
CA ILE A 128 5.44 -3.00 -3.16
C ILE A 128 4.63 -3.39 -4.40
N LEU A 129 3.32 -3.13 -4.42
CA LEU A 129 2.48 -3.37 -5.59
C LEU A 129 2.94 -2.55 -6.80
N ILE A 130 3.45 -1.33 -6.59
CA ILE A 130 3.96 -0.47 -7.66
C ILE A 130 5.02 -1.19 -8.52
N TYR A 131 5.92 -1.95 -7.88
CA TYR A 131 6.99 -2.68 -8.59
C TYR A 131 6.47 -3.66 -9.64
N ASN A 132 5.28 -4.22 -9.44
CA ASN A 132 4.66 -5.16 -10.37
C ASN A 132 4.06 -4.48 -11.61
N TYR A 133 3.87 -3.16 -11.56
CA TYR A 133 3.22 -2.37 -12.62
C TYR A 133 4.11 -1.30 -13.24
N LEU A 134 5.40 -1.32 -12.92
CA LEU A 134 6.38 -0.47 -13.59
C LEU A 134 6.61 -0.93 -15.03
N PRO A 135 6.74 0.00 -16.00
CA PRO A 135 7.17 -0.35 -17.36
C PRO A 135 8.56 -1.00 -17.37
N GLU A 136 8.83 -1.86 -18.33
CA GLU A 136 10.15 -2.53 -18.48
C GLU A 136 11.32 -1.54 -18.57
N GLY A 137 11.13 -0.38 -19.20
CA GLY A 137 12.16 0.66 -19.35
C GLY A 137 12.34 1.56 -18.14
N PHE A 138 11.61 1.35 -17.03
CA PHE A 138 11.73 2.20 -15.86
C PHE A 138 13.04 1.92 -15.10
N THR A 139 13.87 2.95 -14.93
CA THR A 139 15.21 2.84 -14.33
C THR A 139 15.47 3.80 -13.17
N ARG A 140 14.45 4.56 -12.74
CA ARG A 140 14.58 5.57 -11.71
C ARG A 140 14.43 4.99 -10.32
N PHE A 141 15.58 4.65 -9.73
CA PHE A 141 15.64 4.11 -8.36
C PHE A 141 16.73 4.81 -7.55
N TYR A 142 16.48 5.05 -6.27
CA TYR A 142 17.48 5.47 -5.30
C TYR A 142 18.25 4.25 -4.78
N GLY A 143 19.55 4.43 -4.56
CA GLY A 143 20.39 3.39 -4.00
C GLY A 143 20.69 2.29 -5.01
N ARG A 144 21.72 2.48 -5.83
CA ARG A 144 22.34 1.37 -6.54
C ARG A 144 22.92 0.41 -5.52
N ILE A 145 22.47 -0.84 -5.57
CA ILE A 145 23.12 -1.94 -4.87
C ILE A 145 24.53 -2.01 -5.44
N GLY A 146 25.54 -1.77 -4.59
CA GLY A 146 26.92 -2.11 -4.89
C GLY A 146 27.77 -1.06 -5.56
N GLN A 147 27.65 0.23 -5.20
CA GLN A 147 28.74 1.18 -5.34
C GLN A 147 29.07 1.79 -3.99
N ARG A 148 29.89 1.09 -3.27
CA ARG A 148 30.84 1.65 -2.33
C ARG A 148 32.24 1.30 -2.81
#